data_b46648117a6de49c14c7bb9c630b183b
#
_entry.id   b46648117a6de49c14c7bb9c630b183b
#
_cell.length_a   1.000
_cell.length_b   1.000
_cell.length_c   1.000
_cell.angle_alpha   90.00
_cell.angle_beta   90.00
_cell.angle_gamma   90.00
#
_symmetry.space_group_name_H-M   'P 1'
#
loop_
_entity.id
_entity.type
_entity.pdbx_description
1 polymer ?
#
loop_
_entity_poly.entity_id
_entity_poly.type
_entity_poly.pdbx_seq_one_letter_code
_entity_poly.pdbx_strand_id
1 'polypeptide(L)'
;MPRASRFRGSKSTASRITSILITAPTSPPEEAARAEIEEETGYFNLKFIKNLPSTHSKFYHIPKKENRFAHFTNFYFELKNGEQKEIKNEEKDKHELVWLTSDEVEKFITPLGQLRDWKLLQKDMTYSGFGILFNSGKFNGLDSEKVKKEIMKFVGGKEKTTFKLRDWVFSRQRYWGEPIPVIHCADCGMVPVPERDLPVELPKVKNYQPTDSGESPLANVTKWVNVKCPKCKGPGKRETDTMPNWAGSSWYYLRYTDPKNSKEFASAKNLKYWTPVDWYNGGNEHTTLHLLYSRFWHKFLFDQGLVPTSEPYKKRTSHGMILGEGGVKMSKSLGNVINPDEMVKIYGADTLRVYEMFMGPFDQSVAWSTESIIGSRRFLERAWNLQYKIQKNKKYTEFEIEKTIKKVSEDIEGMKFNTAISTLMIFVNEIGKLEFISQYAYETFLKLLSPFAPHVTEELWHILGHKSSINLESWPVYDLSKIKDEEIKIAVQINGKVRAEIMISAQDGEEEIKMKALKNESVTKHIAGGTPKKVIYVKNRLINIVI
;
A
#
# COMPACT_ATOMS: atom_id res chain seq x y z
N MET A 1 -43.42 -5.01 2.21
CA MET A 1 -42.04 -5.43 2.48
C MET A 1 -41.98 -6.94 2.46
N PRO A 2 -41.22 -7.61 1.66
CA PRO A 2 -40.89 -8.98 1.98
C PRO A 2 -39.67 -8.92 2.91
N ARG A 3 -39.88 -9.09 4.20
CA ARG A 3 -38.84 -9.49 5.14
C ARG A 3 -38.51 -10.95 4.80
N ALA A 4 -37.46 -11.19 4.10
CA ALA A 4 -36.93 -12.55 3.93
C ALA A 4 -35.77 -12.73 4.89
N SER A 5 -36.07 -12.85 6.17
CA SER A 5 -35.12 -13.38 7.14
C SER A 5 -35.30 -14.90 7.15
N ARG A 6 -34.30 -15.61 6.67
CA ARG A 6 -34.24 -17.08 6.76
C ARG A 6 -33.05 -17.44 7.64
N PHE A 7 -33.33 -18.07 8.77
CA PHE A 7 -32.31 -18.57 9.72
C PHE A 7 -31.89 -19.99 9.37
N ARG A 8 -30.62 -20.31 9.64
CA ARG A 8 -30.06 -21.62 9.33
C ARG A 8 -28.97 -22.02 10.30
N GLY A 9 -29.05 -23.24 10.80
CA GLY A 9 -28.08 -23.84 11.69
C GLY A 9 -27.72 -25.25 11.28
N SER A 10 -26.57 -25.79 11.71
CA SER A 10 -26.15 -27.16 11.46
C SER A 10 -26.18 -28.01 12.73
N LYS A 11 -26.64 -29.26 12.61
CA LYS A 11 -26.68 -30.28 13.69
C LYS A 11 -25.30 -30.94 13.88
N SER A 12 -24.28 -30.20 14.33
CA SER A 12 -23.11 -30.82 14.92
C SER A 12 -22.75 -30.04 16.16
N THR A 13 -22.67 -30.65 17.29
CA THR A 13 -22.29 -30.26 18.67
C THR A 13 -22.06 -28.80 19.05
N ALA A 14 -22.09 -27.86 18.11
CA ALA A 14 -22.23 -26.42 18.30
C ALA A 14 -23.17 -25.88 17.23
N SER A 15 -24.40 -25.56 17.61
CA SER A 15 -25.42 -25.01 16.71
C SER A 15 -25.01 -23.58 16.32
N ARG A 16 -24.97 -23.27 15.03
CA ARG A 16 -24.46 -22.02 14.48
C ARG A 16 -25.57 -21.26 13.79
N ILE A 17 -25.74 -19.98 14.12
CA ILE A 17 -26.74 -19.11 13.53
C ILE A 17 -26.05 -17.96 12.81
N THR A 18 -26.45 -17.69 11.57
CA THR A 18 -26.04 -16.53 10.80
C THR A 18 -27.23 -15.62 10.60
N SER A 19 -27.22 -14.43 11.14
CA SER A 19 -28.28 -13.43 11.00
C SER A 19 -28.00 -12.45 9.87
N ILE A 20 -29.05 -11.96 9.27
CA ILE A 20 -28.98 -11.05 8.13
C ILE A 20 -30.10 -10.03 8.26
N LEU A 21 -29.73 -8.80 8.16
CA LEU A 21 -30.52 -7.61 7.90
C LEU A 21 -30.83 -6.70 9.07
N ILE A 22 -30.19 -5.54 9.05
CA ILE A 22 -30.62 -4.42 9.89
C ILE A 22 -30.88 -3.21 9.01
N THR A 23 -32.10 -2.71 9.04
CA THR A 23 -32.48 -1.43 8.43
C THR A 23 -32.50 -0.35 9.51
N ALA A 24 -31.51 0.55 9.51
CA ALA A 24 -31.40 1.75 10.36
C ALA A 24 -31.73 1.49 11.86
N PRO A 25 -30.80 0.87 12.61
CA PRO A 25 -31.08 0.53 14.01
C PRO A 25 -31.03 1.76 14.93
N THR A 26 -31.87 1.77 15.92
CA THR A 26 -31.83 2.69 17.08
C THR A 26 -30.83 2.23 18.14
N SER A 27 -30.29 1.01 18.01
CA SER A 27 -29.27 0.35 18.86
C SER A 27 -28.02 -0.02 18.06
N PRO A 28 -26.89 -0.33 18.73
CA PRO A 28 -25.69 -0.84 18.08
C PRO A 28 -26.00 -2.05 17.18
N PRO A 29 -25.38 -2.18 16.00
CA PRO A 29 -25.75 -3.20 15.01
C PRO A 29 -25.70 -4.64 15.52
N GLU A 30 -24.77 -5.00 16.42
CA GLU A 30 -24.68 -6.33 17.01
C GLU A 30 -25.87 -6.62 17.94
N GLU A 31 -26.25 -5.65 18.78
CA GLU A 31 -27.38 -5.77 19.69
C GLU A 31 -28.70 -5.92 18.94
N ALA A 32 -28.87 -5.14 17.86
CA ALA A 32 -30.02 -5.25 16.99
C ALA A 32 -30.09 -6.64 16.31
N ALA A 33 -28.97 -7.19 15.85
CA ALA A 33 -28.92 -8.53 15.28
C ALA A 33 -29.28 -9.62 16.30
N ARG A 34 -28.83 -9.49 17.55
CA ARG A 34 -29.21 -10.40 18.66
C ARG A 34 -30.70 -10.36 18.95
N ALA A 35 -31.25 -9.15 19.06
CA ALA A 35 -32.68 -8.97 19.31
C ALA A 35 -33.54 -9.57 18.19
N GLU A 36 -33.14 -9.40 16.95
CA GLU A 36 -33.82 -9.97 15.78
C GLU A 36 -33.81 -11.50 15.78
N ILE A 37 -32.62 -12.13 16.08
CA ILE A 37 -32.54 -13.57 16.23
C ILE A 37 -33.45 -14.07 17.34
N GLU A 38 -33.43 -13.42 18.50
CA GLU A 38 -34.30 -13.77 19.65
C GLU A 38 -35.77 -13.65 19.29
N GLU A 39 -36.19 -12.56 18.65
CA GLU A 39 -37.57 -12.30 18.26
C GLU A 39 -38.09 -13.32 17.24
N GLU A 40 -37.30 -13.70 16.26
CA GLU A 40 -37.70 -14.59 15.17
C GLU A 40 -37.55 -16.08 15.47
N THR A 41 -36.59 -16.47 16.35
CA THR A 41 -36.29 -17.88 16.62
C THR A 41 -36.47 -18.32 18.08
N GLY A 42 -36.64 -17.37 19.00
CA GLY A 42 -36.64 -17.61 20.44
C GLY A 42 -35.26 -17.89 21.06
N TYR A 43 -34.23 -18.11 20.27
CA TYR A 43 -32.86 -18.35 20.79
C TYR A 43 -32.22 -17.06 21.28
N PHE A 44 -31.82 -17.01 22.56
CA PHE A 44 -31.25 -15.81 23.21
C PHE A 44 -29.82 -16.03 23.70
N ASN A 45 -29.42 -17.27 23.95
CA ASN A 45 -28.07 -17.62 24.43
C ASN A 45 -27.05 -17.65 23.28
N LEU A 46 -26.79 -16.48 22.69
CA LEU A 46 -25.91 -16.32 21.54
C LEU A 46 -24.51 -15.84 21.96
N LYS A 47 -23.47 -16.44 21.43
CA LYS A 47 -22.09 -15.97 21.53
C LYS A 47 -21.74 -15.28 20.20
N PHE A 48 -21.44 -13.99 20.25
CA PHE A 48 -20.88 -13.29 19.10
C PHE A 48 -19.49 -13.84 18.77
N ILE A 49 -19.25 -14.17 17.52
CA ILE A 49 -17.96 -14.67 17.05
C ILE A 49 -17.23 -13.60 16.26
N LYS A 50 -17.86 -13.03 15.22
CA LYS A 50 -17.26 -11.97 14.41
C LYS A 50 -18.24 -11.29 13.48
N ASN A 51 -17.83 -10.11 12.99
CA ASN A 51 -18.44 -9.47 11.84
C ASN A 51 -17.99 -10.16 10.55
N LEU A 52 -18.93 -10.35 9.64
CA LEU A 52 -18.62 -10.76 8.26
C LEU A 52 -18.51 -9.52 7.38
N PRO A 53 -17.86 -9.62 6.22
CA PRO A 53 -17.75 -8.49 5.31
C PRO A 53 -19.12 -7.92 4.94
N SER A 54 -19.25 -6.60 4.99
CA SER A 54 -20.47 -5.94 4.58
C SER A 54 -20.78 -6.15 3.10
N THR A 55 -22.04 -6.31 2.78
CA THR A 55 -22.51 -6.44 1.39
C THR A 55 -23.41 -5.29 1.00
N HIS A 56 -23.40 -4.95 -0.28
CA HIS A 56 -24.21 -3.88 -0.83
C HIS A 56 -25.08 -4.44 -1.96
N SER A 57 -26.33 -4.02 -2.04
CA SER A 57 -27.22 -4.42 -3.11
C SER A 57 -27.97 -3.22 -3.66
N LYS A 58 -28.05 -3.14 -4.97
CA LYS A 58 -28.97 -2.25 -5.68
C LYS A 58 -30.16 -3.07 -6.14
N PHE A 59 -31.35 -2.60 -5.82
CA PHE A 59 -32.57 -3.27 -6.24
C PHE A 59 -33.71 -2.28 -6.47
N TYR A 60 -34.67 -2.67 -7.31
CA TYR A 60 -35.88 -1.90 -7.51
C TYR A 60 -36.91 -2.30 -6.48
N HIS A 61 -37.37 -1.33 -5.67
CA HIS A 61 -38.35 -1.56 -4.62
C HIS A 61 -39.76 -1.40 -5.21
N ILE A 62 -40.39 -2.53 -5.60
CA ILE A 62 -41.68 -2.55 -6.31
C ILE A 62 -42.77 -1.76 -5.57
N PRO A 63 -43.01 -1.92 -4.25
CA PRO A 63 -44.06 -1.18 -3.55
C PRO A 63 -43.92 0.34 -3.58
N LYS A 64 -42.67 0.86 -3.58
CA LYS A 64 -42.38 2.30 -3.61
C LYS A 64 -41.97 2.81 -4.99
N LYS A 65 -41.91 1.93 -6.00
CA LYS A 65 -41.53 2.23 -7.39
C LYS A 65 -40.24 3.04 -7.52
N GLU A 66 -39.23 2.72 -6.70
CA GLU A 66 -37.93 3.44 -6.67
C GLU A 66 -36.75 2.48 -6.66
N ASN A 67 -35.62 2.92 -7.22
CA ASN A 67 -34.35 2.22 -7.09
C ASN A 67 -33.78 2.47 -5.67
N ARG A 68 -33.38 1.40 -4.98
CA ARG A 68 -32.78 1.45 -3.67
C ARG A 68 -31.39 0.85 -3.66
N PHE A 69 -30.58 1.40 -2.77
CA PHE A 69 -29.27 0.87 -2.41
C PHE A 69 -29.33 0.45 -0.95
N ALA A 70 -29.05 -0.82 -0.68
CA ALA A 70 -29.02 -1.35 0.67
C ALA A 70 -27.60 -1.71 1.07
N HIS A 71 -27.25 -1.37 2.29
CA HIS A 71 -26.02 -1.75 2.96
C HIS A 71 -26.37 -2.81 4.00
N PHE A 72 -25.74 -3.99 3.88
CA PHE A 72 -25.96 -5.10 4.80
C PHE A 72 -24.72 -5.30 5.65
N THR A 73 -24.89 -5.30 6.96
CA THR A 73 -23.87 -5.72 7.92
C THR A 73 -24.20 -7.13 8.39
N ASN A 74 -23.29 -8.07 8.20
CA ASN A 74 -23.50 -9.47 8.48
C ASN A 74 -22.74 -9.88 9.74
N PHE A 75 -23.37 -10.69 10.59
CA PHE A 75 -22.80 -11.15 11.85
C PHE A 75 -22.80 -12.68 11.91
N TYR A 76 -21.81 -13.24 12.61
CA TYR A 76 -21.73 -14.65 12.90
C TYR A 76 -21.87 -14.87 14.41
N PHE A 77 -22.88 -15.63 14.80
CA PHE A 77 -23.12 -16.05 16.17
C PHE A 77 -23.07 -17.56 16.31
N GLU A 78 -22.66 -18.00 17.47
CA GLU A 78 -22.70 -19.41 17.90
C GLU A 78 -23.73 -19.57 19.01
N LEU A 79 -24.62 -20.57 18.88
CA LEU A 79 -25.61 -20.87 19.90
C LEU A 79 -24.94 -21.60 21.06
N LYS A 80 -25.01 -21.06 22.28
CA LYS A 80 -24.37 -21.66 23.45
C LYS A 80 -25.11 -22.88 23.96
N ASN A 81 -26.45 -22.88 23.87
CA ASN A 81 -27.32 -23.97 24.25
C ASN A 81 -28.61 -23.94 23.43
N GLY A 82 -29.47 -24.95 23.61
CA GLY A 82 -30.75 -25.06 22.90
C GLY A 82 -31.94 -24.40 23.59
N GLU A 83 -31.71 -23.53 24.58
CA GLU A 83 -32.80 -22.87 25.29
C GLU A 83 -33.44 -21.81 24.42
N GLN A 84 -34.79 -21.80 24.41
CA GLN A 84 -35.62 -20.85 23.64
C GLN A 84 -36.61 -20.15 24.55
N LYS A 85 -36.89 -18.89 24.24
CA LYS A 85 -38.05 -18.14 24.75
C LYS A 85 -39.24 -18.35 23.83
N GLU A 86 -40.43 -18.11 24.33
CA GLU A 86 -41.64 -18.17 23.54
C GLU A 86 -41.64 -17.08 22.47
N ILE A 87 -41.87 -17.47 21.21
CA ILE A 87 -41.96 -16.54 20.07
C ILE A 87 -43.35 -15.94 20.03
N LYS A 88 -43.45 -14.64 19.82
CA LYS A 88 -44.73 -13.95 19.66
C LYS A 88 -45.54 -14.51 18.49
N ASN A 89 -46.87 -14.67 18.66
CA ASN A 89 -47.73 -15.26 17.64
C ASN A 89 -47.64 -14.56 16.27
N GLU A 90 -47.41 -13.25 16.26
CA GLU A 90 -47.24 -12.46 15.04
C GLU A 90 -45.98 -12.83 14.21
N GLU A 91 -44.96 -13.43 14.84
CA GLU A 91 -43.72 -13.83 14.18
C GLU A 91 -43.68 -15.33 13.82
N LYS A 92 -44.46 -16.19 14.52
CA LYS A 92 -44.51 -17.64 14.28
C LYS A 92 -44.90 -18.02 12.84
N ASP A 93 -45.79 -17.26 12.23
CA ASP A 93 -46.29 -17.54 10.89
C ASP A 93 -45.46 -16.89 9.77
N LYS A 94 -44.46 -16.08 10.12
CA LYS A 94 -43.63 -15.36 9.15
C LYS A 94 -42.30 -16.06 8.82
N HIS A 95 -41.82 -16.91 9.72
CA HIS A 95 -40.48 -17.50 9.64
C HIS A 95 -40.51 -19.00 9.90
N GLU A 96 -39.80 -19.76 9.07
CA GLU A 96 -39.57 -21.19 9.26
C GLU A 96 -38.10 -21.40 9.64
N LEU A 97 -37.84 -22.00 10.81
CA LEU A 97 -36.52 -22.35 11.27
C LEU A 97 -36.13 -23.72 10.70
N VAL A 98 -35.12 -23.75 9.85
CA VAL A 98 -34.59 -24.96 9.23
C VAL A 98 -33.17 -25.21 9.72
N TRP A 99 -32.92 -26.43 10.23
CA TRP A 99 -31.57 -26.88 10.59
C TRP A 99 -30.96 -27.67 9.42
N LEU A 100 -29.81 -27.22 8.94
CA LEU A 100 -29.12 -27.79 7.79
C LEU A 100 -27.71 -28.22 8.17
N THR A 101 -27.21 -29.26 7.56
CA THR A 101 -25.79 -29.61 7.61
C THR A 101 -24.98 -28.61 6.78
N SER A 102 -23.68 -28.53 7.02
CA SER A 102 -22.78 -27.63 6.29
C SER A 102 -22.90 -27.78 4.76
N ASP A 103 -23.02 -29.00 4.27
CA ASP A 103 -23.12 -29.34 2.85
C ASP A 103 -24.48 -29.00 2.23
N GLU A 104 -25.54 -29.00 3.05
CA GLU A 104 -26.87 -28.63 2.62
C GLU A 104 -27.05 -27.11 2.51
N VAL A 105 -26.33 -26.33 3.34
CA VAL A 105 -26.41 -24.86 3.35
C VAL A 105 -26.08 -24.27 1.99
N GLU A 106 -25.05 -24.76 1.29
CA GLU A 106 -24.69 -24.24 -0.05
C GLU A 106 -25.79 -24.40 -1.09
N LYS A 107 -26.49 -25.54 -1.05
CA LYS A 107 -27.60 -25.84 -1.98
C LYS A 107 -28.86 -25.04 -1.69
N PHE A 108 -28.99 -24.60 -0.44
CA PHE A 108 -30.18 -23.90 0.03
C PHE A 108 -30.06 -22.37 -0.06
N ILE A 109 -28.84 -21.79 0.02
CA ILE A 109 -28.62 -20.35 -0.09
C ILE A 109 -28.68 -19.90 -1.55
N THR A 110 -29.70 -19.12 -1.91
CA THR A 110 -29.84 -18.57 -3.27
C THR A 110 -29.20 -17.19 -3.48
N PRO A 111 -29.17 -16.23 -2.50
CA PRO A 111 -28.52 -14.95 -2.72
C PRO A 111 -26.99 -15.07 -2.73
N LEU A 112 -26.36 -14.59 -3.81
CA LEU A 112 -24.91 -14.67 -4.03
C LEU A 112 -24.06 -14.05 -2.90
N GLY A 113 -24.52 -12.96 -2.29
CA GLY A 113 -23.83 -12.31 -1.17
C GLY A 113 -23.75 -13.21 0.06
N GLN A 114 -24.85 -13.86 0.41
CA GLN A 114 -24.94 -14.79 1.55
C GLN A 114 -24.15 -16.08 1.29
N LEU A 115 -24.17 -16.59 0.06
CA LEU A 115 -23.37 -17.74 -0.34
C LEU A 115 -21.87 -17.43 -0.24
N ARG A 116 -21.44 -16.24 -0.60
CA ARG A 116 -20.06 -15.76 -0.42
C ARG A 116 -19.67 -15.75 1.06
N ASP A 117 -20.52 -15.21 1.91
CA ASP A 117 -20.26 -15.12 3.35
C ASP A 117 -20.21 -16.50 3.99
N TRP A 118 -21.06 -17.42 3.55
CA TRP A 118 -20.98 -18.83 3.95
C TRP A 118 -19.66 -19.48 3.55
N LYS A 119 -19.20 -19.27 2.32
CA LYS A 119 -17.90 -19.79 1.85
C LYS A 119 -16.71 -19.20 2.60
N LEU A 120 -16.79 -17.94 3.01
CA LEU A 120 -15.78 -17.34 3.89
C LEU A 120 -15.79 -17.96 5.28
N LEU A 121 -16.97 -18.23 5.83
CA LEU A 121 -17.10 -18.95 7.12
C LEU A 121 -16.53 -20.37 7.03
N GLN A 122 -16.78 -21.11 5.96
CA GLN A 122 -16.22 -22.44 5.77
C GLN A 122 -14.69 -22.45 5.73
N LYS A 123 -14.06 -21.45 5.08
CA LYS A 123 -12.60 -21.30 5.09
C LYS A 123 -12.05 -21.07 6.48
N ASP A 124 -12.73 -20.30 7.30
CA ASP A 124 -12.33 -20.03 8.69
C ASP A 124 -12.67 -21.20 9.65
N MET A 125 -13.53 -22.12 9.22
CA MET A 125 -13.86 -23.34 9.98
C MET A 125 -12.77 -24.41 9.87
N THR A 126 -11.84 -24.28 8.95
CA THR A 126 -10.65 -25.12 8.90
C THR A 126 -9.72 -24.68 10.03
N TYR A 127 -9.85 -25.33 11.18
CA TYR A 127 -8.96 -25.07 12.31
C TYR A 127 -7.56 -25.59 11.98
N SER A 128 -6.63 -24.67 11.81
CA SER A 128 -5.22 -24.99 11.53
C SER A 128 -4.31 -24.94 12.77
N GLY A 129 -4.89 -24.70 13.94
CA GLY A 129 -4.18 -24.66 15.22
C GLY A 129 -4.06 -26.02 15.89
N PHE A 130 -3.50 -26.03 17.09
CA PHE A 130 -3.38 -27.24 17.93
C PHE A 130 -4.67 -27.48 18.67
N GLY A 131 -5.05 -28.75 18.83
CA GLY A 131 -6.28 -29.14 19.52
C GLY A 131 -6.44 -30.64 19.65
N ILE A 132 -7.58 -31.05 20.17
CA ILE A 132 -7.94 -32.46 20.30
C ILE A 132 -8.60 -32.95 19.00
N LEU A 133 -8.14 -34.03 18.47
CA LEU A 133 -8.65 -34.62 17.23
C LEU A 133 -10.06 -35.16 17.43
N PHE A 134 -10.92 -34.94 16.44
CA PHE A 134 -12.29 -35.38 16.40
C PHE A 134 -12.61 -35.99 15.02
N ASN A 135 -13.46 -37.02 14.98
CA ASN A 135 -13.78 -37.76 13.74
C ASN A 135 -12.54 -38.31 13.00
N SER A 136 -11.53 -38.73 13.75
CA SER A 136 -10.22 -39.19 13.25
C SER A 136 -9.96 -40.68 13.50
N GLY A 137 -11.01 -41.51 13.66
CA GLY A 137 -10.90 -42.92 13.90
C GLY A 137 -10.11 -43.23 15.18
N LYS A 138 -9.09 -44.07 15.10
CA LYS A 138 -8.25 -44.44 16.25
C LYS A 138 -7.48 -43.30 16.90
N PHE A 139 -7.41 -42.13 16.25
CA PHE A 139 -6.74 -40.95 16.78
C PHE A 139 -7.70 -39.98 17.47
N ASN A 140 -8.98 -40.34 17.55
CA ASN A 140 -10.02 -39.52 18.17
C ASN A 140 -9.71 -39.29 19.66
N GLY A 141 -9.86 -38.05 20.12
CA GLY A 141 -9.57 -37.69 21.51
C GLY A 141 -8.08 -37.43 21.82
N LEU A 142 -7.18 -37.64 20.86
CA LEU A 142 -5.74 -37.37 21.03
C LEU A 142 -5.37 -35.95 20.69
N ASP A 143 -4.31 -35.43 21.34
CA ASP A 143 -3.74 -34.11 21.05
C ASP A 143 -3.07 -34.13 19.67
N SER A 144 -3.42 -33.14 18.84
CA SER A 144 -3.00 -33.05 17.43
C SER A 144 -1.49 -32.97 17.24
N GLU A 145 -0.77 -32.32 18.15
CA GLU A 145 0.70 -32.20 18.09
C GLU A 145 1.38 -33.51 18.44
N LYS A 146 0.92 -34.15 19.52
CA LYS A 146 1.53 -35.38 20.03
C LYS A 146 1.35 -36.54 19.07
N VAL A 147 0.22 -36.57 18.36
CA VAL A 147 -0.14 -37.68 17.48
C VAL A 147 0.34 -37.54 16.04
N LYS A 148 0.91 -36.38 15.65
CA LYS A 148 1.39 -36.14 14.27
C LYS A 148 2.27 -37.25 13.71
N LYS A 149 3.24 -37.73 14.49
CA LYS A 149 4.17 -38.78 14.06
C LYS A 149 3.46 -40.15 13.87
N GLU A 150 2.44 -40.42 14.68
CA GLU A 150 1.66 -41.66 14.56
C GLU A 150 0.73 -41.64 13.35
N ILE A 151 0.08 -40.48 13.10
CA ILE A 151 -0.72 -40.28 11.89
C ILE A 151 0.16 -40.42 10.65
N MET A 152 1.34 -39.77 10.65
CA MET A 152 2.28 -39.85 9.55
C MET A 152 2.67 -41.29 9.23
N LYS A 153 3.02 -42.09 10.25
CA LYS A 153 3.32 -43.52 10.08
C LYS A 153 2.10 -44.30 9.56
N PHE A 154 0.92 -44.00 10.08
CA PHE A 154 -0.32 -44.66 9.68
C PHE A 154 -0.66 -44.49 8.20
N VAL A 155 -0.43 -43.29 7.66
CA VAL A 155 -0.68 -42.99 6.24
C VAL A 155 0.52 -43.28 5.33
N GLY A 156 1.59 -43.89 5.86
CA GLY A 156 2.82 -44.16 5.09
C GLY A 156 3.59 -42.91 4.66
N GLY A 157 3.33 -41.78 5.35
CA GLY A 157 3.99 -40.51 5.08
C GLY A 157 5.42 -40.46 5.60
N LYS A 158 6.17 -39.46 5.16
CA LYS A 158 7.52 -39.13 5.63
C LYS A 158 7.60 -37.66 6.04
N GLU A 159 8.31 -37.42 7.13
CA GLU A 159 8.64 -36.05 7.53
C GLU A 159 9.58 -35.40 6.50
N LYS A 160 9.22 -34.23 6.04
CA LYS A 160 10.02 -33.45 5.08
C LYS A 160 10.09 -32.00 5.55
N THR A 161 11.28 -31.51 5.75
CA THR A 161 11.52 -30.09 5.97
C THR A 161 11.33 -29.33 4.66
N THR A 162 10.47 -28.32 4.66
CA THR A 162 10.28 -27.40 3.52
C THR A 162 10.58 -25.98 3.93
N PHE A 163 11.03 -25.18 2.97
CA PHE A 163 11.24 -23.77 3.18
C PHE A 163 9.97 -22.98 2.90
N LYS A 164 9.76 -21.88 3.62
CA LYS A 164 8.63 -20.97 3.42
C LYS A 164 8.74 -20.24 2.08
N LEU A 165 9.97 -19.94 1.62
CA LEU A 165 10.25 -19.43 0.30
C LEU A 165 9.94 -20.52 -0.73
N ARG A 166 9.06 -20.22 -1.69
CA ARG A 166 8.72 -21.14 -2.79
C ARG A 166 9.85 -21.18 -3.80
N ASP A 167 9.96 -22.32 -4.51
CA ASP A 167 10.89 -22.46 -5.62
C ASP A 167 10.63 -21.39 -6.68
N TRP A 168 11.71 -20.83 -7.17
CA TRP A 168 11.69 -19.81 -8.21
C TRP A 168 11.69 -20.48 -9.57
N VAL A 169 10.75 -20.12 -10.45
CA VAL A 169 10.76 -20.54 -11.85
C VAL A 169 11.89 -19.79 -12.56
N PHE A 170 12.98 -20.51 -12.84
CA PHE A 170 14.24 -19.92 -13.30
C PHE A 170 14.45 -20.08 -14.81
N SER A 171 13.55 -20.73 -15.56
CA SER A 171 13.61 -20.91 -17.00
C SER A 171 12.31 -20.51 -17.67
N ARG A 172 12.39 -19.92 -18.86
CA ARG A 172 11.24 -19.52 -19.67
C ARG A 172 11.49 -19.80 -21.15
N GLN A 173 10.43 -20.22 -21.83
CA GLN A 173 10.39 -20.43 -23.28
C GLN A 173 10.22 -19.09 -24.02
N ARG A 174 11.21 -18.19 -23.84
CA ARG A 174 11.23 -16.85 -24.43
C ARG A 174 12.59 -16.57 -25.07
N TYR A 175 12.61 -15.71 -26.10
CA TYR A 175 13.85 -15.27 -26.71
C TYR A 175 14.62 -14.30 -25.76
N TRP A 176 13.91 -13.28 -25.24
CA TRP A 176 14.53 -12.27 -24.38
C TRP A 176 14.73 -12.78 -22.94
N GLY A 177 15.97 -12.84 -22.55
CA GLY A 177 16.46 -13.26 -21.24
C GLY A 177 17.91 -13.69 -21.33
N GLU A 178 18.57 -13.83 -20.19
CA GLU A 178 19.93 -14.35 -20.11
C GLU A 178 19.93 -15.84 -20.51
N PRO A 179 20.77 -16.28 -21.48
CA PRO A 179 20.88 -17.70 -21.81
C PRO A 179 21.37 -18.52 -20.62
N ILE A 180 20.78 -19.68 -20.41
CA ILE A 180 21.24 -20.61 -19.38
C ILE A 180 22.48 -21.35 -19.89
N PRO A 181 23.65 -21.25 -19.21
CA PRO A 181 24.93 -21.76 -19.73
C PRO A 181 25.05 -23.27 -19.52
N VAL A 182 24.15 -24.05 -20.11
CA VAL A 182 24.08 -25.51 -20.03
C VAL A 182 24.03 -26.11 -21.43
N ILE A 183 24.66 -27.26 -21.61
CA ILE A 183 24.63 -28.07 -22.82
C ILE A 183 24.10 -29.46 -22.44
N HIS A 184 23.07 -29.90 -23.13
CA HIS A 184 22.50 -31.24 -23.02
C HIS A 184 23.26 -32.21 -23.95
N CYS A 185 23.84 -33.24 -23.38
CA CYS A 185 24.57 -34.30 -24.07
C CYS A 185 23.91 -35.66 -23.78
N ALA A 186 23.73 -36.49 -24.79
CA ALA A 186 23.15 -37.82 -24.62
C ALA A 186 23.95 -38.71 -23.65
N ASP A 187 25.28 -38.63 -23.74
CA ASP A 187 26.19 -39.46 -22.93
C ASP A 187 26.53 -38.86 -21.56
N CYS A 188 26.64 -37.53 -21.49
CA CYS A 188 27.15 -36.83 -20.29
C CYS A 188 26.05 -36.16 -19.45
N GLY A 189 24.79 -36.13 -19.94
CA GLY A 189 23.70 -35.40 -19.31
C GLY A 189 23.83 -33.88 -19.47
N MET A 190 23.49 -33.13 -18.45
CA MET A 190 23.64 -31.67 -18.40
C MET A 190 25.07 -31.30 -18.08
N VAL A 191 25.73 -30.56 -18.97
CA VAL A 191 27.13 -30.12 -18.85
C VAL A 191 27.18 -28.61 -18.88
N PRO A 192 27.84 -27.93 -17.91
CA PRO A 192 27.97 -26.49 -17.93
C PRO A 192 28.85 -26.04 -19.09
N VAL A 193 28.57 -24.88 -19.65
CA VAL A 193 29.44 -24.19 -20.61
C VAL A 193 30.72 -23.80 -19.89
N PRO A 194 31.93 -24.09 -20.44
CA PRO A 194 33.18 -23.71 -19.83
C PRO A 194 33.32 -22.19 -19.66
N GLU A 195 33.97 -21.74 -18.59
CA GLU A 195 34.11 -20.30 -18.27
C GLU A 195 34.73 -19.48 -19.43
N ARG A 196 35.68 -20.06 -20.15
CA ARG A 196 36.30 -19.41 -21.32
C ARG A 196 35.37 -19.15 -22.47
N ASP A 197 34.20 -19.85 -22.51
CA ASP A 197 33.20 -19.76 -23.57
C ASP A 197 31.99 -18.90 -23.11
N LEU A 198 32.11 -18.24 -21.96
CA LEU A 198 31.14 -17.27 -21.44
C LEU A 198 31.48 -15.84 -21.88
N PRO A 199 30.50 -14.98 -22.06
CA PRO A 199 29.05 -15.21 -21.92
C PRO A 199 28.47 -15.98 -23.10
N VAL A 200 27.40 -16.77 -22.87
CA VAL A 200 26.57 -17.31 -23.94
C VAL A 200 25.70 -16.19 -24.50
N GLU A 201 25.96 -15.77 -25.73
CA GLU A 201 25.24 -14.68 -26.37
C GLU A 201 23.97 -15.19 -27.10
N LEU A 202 22.90 -14.39 -27.10
CA LEU A 202 21.72 -14.65 -27.89
C LEU A 202 22.01 -14.49 -29.40
N PRO A 203 21.60 -15.44 -30.26
CA PRO A 203 21.75 -15.31 -31.69
C PRO A 203 20.84 -14.23 -32.25
N LYS A 204 21.31 -13.42 -33.20
CA LYS A 204 20.44 -12.45 -33.88
C LYS A 204 19.42 -13.20 -34.75
N VAL A 205 18.15 -13.02 -34.44
CA VAL A 205 17.02 -13.65 -35.16
C VAL A 205 16.04 -12.60 -35.67
N LYS A 206 15.43 -12.88 -36.82
CA LYS A 206 14.40 -12.01 -37.40
C LYS A 206 13.02 -12.26 -36.79
N ASN A 207 12.75 -13.48 -36.38
CA ASN A 207 11.49 -13.87 -35.74
C ASN A 207 11.77 -14.61 -34.43
N TYR A 208 11.11 -14.18 -33.36
CA TYR A 208 11.21 -14.72 -32.01
C TYR A 208 9.81 -14.99 -31.42
N GLN A 209 8.84 -15.26 -32.25
CA GLN A 209 7.50 -15.65 -31.81
C GLN A 209 7.56 -17.02 -31.12
N PRO A 210 6.70 -17.24 -30.10
CA PRO A 210 6.56 -18.56 -29.47
C PRO A 210 6.29 -19.63 -30.53
N THR A 211 6.79 -20.84 -30.28
CA THR A 211 6.52 -22.00 -31.14
C THR A 211 5.17 -22.62 -30.75
N ASP A 212 4.51 -23.29 -31.71
CA ASP A 212 3.27 -24.03 -31.43
C ASP A 212 3.51 -25.29 -30.60
N SER A 213 4.75 -25.76 -30.54
CA SER A 213 5.18 -26.92 -29.69
C SER A 213 5.36 -26.54 -28.22
N GLY A 214 5.30 -25.25 -27.86
CA GLY A 214 5.61 -24.77 -26.51
C GLY A 214 7.10 -24.68 -26.19
N GLU A 215 7.99 -24.99 -27.16
CA GLU A 215 9.43 -24.81 -27.01
C GLU A 215 9.83 -23.34 -27.17
N SER A 216 11.02 -23.00 -26.70
CA SER A 216 11.61 -21.67 -26.89
C SER A 216 11.79 -21.35 -28.38
N PRO A 217 11.59 -20.11 -28.84
CA PRO A 217 11.95 -19.67 -30.18
C PRO A 217 13.41 -19.97 -30.56
N LEU A 218 14.30 -20.06 -29.58
CA LEU A 218 15.70 -20.43 -29.78
C LEU A 218 15.88 -21.86 -30.27
N ALA A 219 14.95 -22.77 -29.98
CA ALA A 219 15.01 -24.17 -30.43
C ALA A 219 15.06 -24.30 -31.95
N ASN A 220 14.47 -23.32 -32.68
CA ASN A 220 14.48 -23.27 -34.13
C ASN A 220 15.82 -22.77 -34.73
N VAL A 221 16.75 -22.26 -33.91
CA VAL A 221 18.04 -21.72 -34.36
C VAL A 221 19.11 -22.83 -34.33
N THR A 222 18.99 -23.81 -35.22
CA THR A 222 19.76 -25.05 -35.20
C THR A 222 21.27 -24.83 -35.16
N LYS A 223 21.80 -23.79 -35.83
CA LYS A 223 23.22 -23.42 -35.83
C LYS A 223 23.71 -22.96 -34.46
N TRP A 224 22.86 -22.36 -33.65
CA TRP A 224 23.16 -21.92 -32.30
C TRP A 224 22.93 -23.04 -31.28
N VAL A 225 21.90 -23.85 -31.48
CA VAL A 225 21.52 -24.96 -30.58
C VAL A 225 22.55 -26.09 -30.63
N ASN A 226 22.93 -26.52 -31.84
CA ASN A 226 23.80 -27.70 -32.01
C ASN A 226 25.27 -27.32 -31.75
N VAL A 227 25.88 -27.94 -30.76
CA VAL A 227 27.25 -27.68 -30.33
C VAL A 227 27.96 -28.99 -30.00
N LYS A 228 29.27 -28.95 -29.82
CA LYS A 228 30.03 -30.09 -29.25
C LYS A 228 29.97 -30.07 -27.74
N CYS A 229 29.72 -31.23 -27.14
CA CYS A 229 29.81 -31.40 -25.68
C CYS A 229 31.22 -31.03 -25.18
N PRO A 230 31.39 -30.14 -24.22
CA PRO A 230 32.74 -29.76 -23.74
C PRO A 230 33.44 -30.91 -23.02
N LYS A 231 32.70 -31.90 -22.50
CA LYS A 231 33.24 -33.06 -21.76
C LYS A 231 33.67 -34.20 -22.70
N CYS A 232 32.78 -34.75 -23.51
CA CYS A 232 33.06 -35.91 -24.36
C CYS A 232 33.35 -35.55 -25.83
N LYS A 233 33.22 -34.30 -26.24
CA LYS A 233 33.36 -33.78 -27.63
C LYS A 233 32.31 -34.33 -28.62
N GLY A 234 31.40 -35.19 -28.20
CA GLY A 234 30.27 -35.66 -28.99
C GLY A 234 29.20 -34.59 -29.23
N PRO A 235 28.12 -34.95 -29.94
CA PRO A 235 27.02 -34.02 -30.18
C PRO A 235 26.35 -33.55 -28.87
N GLY A 236 26.03 -32.26 -28.80
CA GLY A 236 25.29 -31.66 -27.70
C GLY A 236 24.34 -30.58 -28.19
N LYS A 237 23.38 -30.21 -27.36
CA LYS A 237 22.44 -29.15 -27.64
C LYS A 237 22.49 -28.12 -26.51
N ARG A 238 22.61 -26.82 -26.86
CA ARG A 238 22.48 -25.75 -25.89
C ARG A 238 21.07 -25.78 -25.28
N GLU A 239 20.99 -25.39 -24.00
CA GLU A 239 19.71 -25.04 -23.40
C GLU A 239 19.07 -23.89 -24.18
N THR A 240 17.79 -24.02 -24.52
CA THR A 240 17.06 -23.06 -25.32
C THR A 240 16.14 -22.16 -24.50
N ASP A 241 15.87 -22.53 -23.26
CA ASP A 241 15.21 -21.64 -22.32
C ASP A 241 16.12 -20.50 -21.90
N THR A 242 15.53 -19.35 -21.61
CA THR A 242 16.25 -18.22 -21.04
C THR A 242 15.82 -17.97 -19.60
N MET A 243 16.68 -17.35 -18.83
CA MET A 243 16.34 -16.94 -17.46
C MET A 243 15.26 -15.86 -17.47
N PRO A 244 14.38 -15.80 -16.44
CA PRO A 244 13.46 -14.71 -16.29
C PRO A 244 14.19 -13.39 -16.00
N ASN A 245 13.58 -12.27 -16.34
CA ASN A 245 14.14 -10.94 -16.05
C ASN A 245 14.49 -10.71 -14.57
N TRP A 246 13.93 -11.50 -13.65
CA TRP A 246 14.31 -11.49 -12.24
C TRP A 246 15.75 -11.99 -11.99
N ALA A 247 16.34 -12.75 -12.89
CA ALA A 247 17.72 -13.20 -12.77
C ALA A 247 18.69 -12.00 -12.86
N GLY A 248 18.66 -11.25 -13.95
CA GLY A 248 19.49 -10.06 -14.13
C GLY A 248 19.13 -8.95 -13.15
N SER A 249 17.84 -8.72 -12.92
CA SER A 249 17.39 -7.68 -11.99
C SER A 249 17.77 -7.95 -10.52
N SER A 250 18.10 -9.20 -10.17
CA SER A 250 18.48 -9.56 -8.80
C SER A 250 19.86 -9.03 -8.38
N TRP A 251 20.71 -8.63 -9.31
CA TRP A 251 22.05 -8.19 -8.99
C TRP A 251 22.52 -6.95 -9.78
N TYR A 252 21.69 -6.35 -10.65
CA TYR A 252 22.06 -5.22 -11.51
C TYR A 252 22.65 -4.04 -10.73
N TYR A 253 22.14 -3.76 -9.52
CA TYR A 253 22.59 -2.66 -8.66
C TYR A 253 24.05 -2.85 -8.20
N LEU A 254 24.54 -4.08 -8.10
CA LEU A 254 25.94 -4.39 -7.84
C LEU A 254 26.78 -4.08 -9.09
N ARG A 255 26.34 -4.53 -10.27
CA ARG A 255 27.01 -4.27 -11.53
C ARG A 255 27.09 -2.78 -11.86
N TYR A 256 26.09 -1.99 -11.49
CA TYR A 256 26.10 -0.53 -11.67
C TYR A 256 27.25 0.16 -10.94
N THR A 257 27.78 -0.41 -9.88
CA THR A 257 28.92 0.16 -9.16
C THR A 257 30.22 0.12 -9.98
N ASP A 258 30.31 -0.81 -10.95
CA ASP A 258 31.53 -1.03 -11.76
C ASP A 258 31.17 -1.59 -13.17
N PRO A 259 30.42 -0.83 -14.00
CA PRO A 259 29.80 -1.37 -15.21
C PRO A 259 30.80 -1.73 -16.33
N LYS A 260 32.00 -1.17 -16.28
CA LYS A 260 33.06 -1.39 -17.30
C LYS A 260 34.08 -2.45 -16.90
N ASN A 261 33.94 -3.06 -15.73
CA ASN A 261 34.86 -4.09 -15.26
C ASN A 261 34.71 -5.37 -16.10
N SER A 262 35.78 -5.78 -16.77
CA SER A 262 35.79 -6.98 -17.60
C SER A 262 36.34 -8.22 -16.89
N LYS A 263 36.86 -8.08 -15.66
CA LYS A 263 37.51 -9.17 -14.91
C LYS A 263 36.59 -9.80 -13.87
N GLU A 264 35.70 -9.00 -13.27
CA GLU A 264 34.80 -9.42 -12.22
C GLU A 264 33.47 -8.64 -12.33
N PHE A 265 32.43 -9.10 -11.65
CA PHE A 265 31.10 -8.44 -11.75
C PHE A 265 31.08 -7.03 -11.16
N ALA A 266 31.90 -6.75 -10.16
CA ALA A 266 32.25 -5.44 -9.64
C ALA A 266 33.44 -5.56 -8.69
N SER A 267 34.32 -4.55 -8.64
CA SER A 267 35.48 -4.55 -7.76
C SER A 267 35.05 -4.42 -6.28
N ALA A 268 35.78 -5.12 -5.41
CA ALA A 268 35.53 -5.05 -3.95
C ALA A 268 35.60 -3.61 -3.42
N LYS A 269 36.50 -2.76 -4.00
CA LYS A 269 36.61 -1.34 -3.65
C LYS A 269 35.31 -0.58 -3.92
N ASN A 270 34.73 -0.74 -5.11
CA ASN A 270 33.50 -0.06 -5.50
C ASN A 270 32.30 -0.60 -4.72
N LEU A 271 32.20 -1.91 -4.52
CA LEU A 271 31.17 -2.52 -3.70
C LEU A 271 31.21 -2.00 -2.27
N LYS A 272 32.39 -1.91 -1.64
CA LYS A 272 32.54 -1.37 -0.28
C LYS A 272 32.09 0.09 -0.16
N TYR A 273 32.25 0.88 -1.22
CA TYR A 273 31.86 2.30 -1.23
C TYR A 273 30.36 2.49 -1.46
N TRP A 274 29.78 1.76 -2.44
CA TRP A 274 28.42 2.01 -2.91
C TRP A 274 27.34 1.13 -2.27
N THR A 275 27.73 0.09 -1.51
CA THR A 275 26.76 -0.83 -0.88
C THR A 275 26.85 -0.81 0.65
N PRO A 276 25.72 -1.05 1.35
CA PRO A 276 24.38 -1.28 0.83
C PRO A 276 23.81 -0.03 0.17
N VAL A 277 22.86 -0.21 -0.77
CA VAL A 277 22.16 0.92 -1.42
C VAL A 277 21.46 1.75 -0.35
N ASP A 278 21.71 3.06 -0.32
CA ASP A 278 21.24 3.93 0.75
C ASP A 278 19.72 4.03 0.78
N TRP A 279 19.11 4.15 -0.41
CA TRP A 279 17.66 4.28 -0.53
C TRP A 279 17.13 3.58 -1.79
N TYR A 280 16.27 2.61 -1.60
CA TYR A 280 15.65 1.83 -2.66
C TYR A 280 14.15 2.10 -2.73
N ASN A 281 13.71 2.69 -3.83
CA ASN A 281 12.34 3.10 -4.03
C ASN A 281 11.69 2.30 -5.16
N GLY A 282 10.47 1.80 -4.95
CA GLY A 282 9.78 1.01 -5.96
C GLY A 282 8.40 0.54 -5.52
N GLY A 283 7.66 -0.06 -6.48
CA GLY A 283 6.31 -0.54 -6.28
C GLY A 283 6.20 -1.63 -5.22
N ASN A 284 5.08 -1.66 -4.53
CA ASN A 284 4.82 -2.63 -3.46
C ASN A 284 4.68 -4.07 -4.00
N GLU A 285 4.29 -4.24 -5.25
CA GLU A 285 4.21 -5.53 -5.95
C GLU A 285 5.54 -6.27 -6.00
N HIS A 286 6.65 -5.54 -6.00
CA HIS A 286 8.00 -6.11 -6.02
C HIS A 286 8.46 -6.70 -4.68
N THR A 287 7.69 -6.54 -3.60
CA THR A 287 8.03 -7.10 -2.27
C THR A 287 8.19 -8.62 -2.32
N THR A 288 7.33 -9.29 -3.08
CA THR A 288 7.35 -10.75 -3.26
C THR A 288 8.00 -11.21 -4.57
N LEU A 289 8.53 -10.29 -5.36
CA LEU A 289 9.18 -10.55 -6.65
C LEU A 289 10.64 -10.09 -6.60
N HIS A 290 10.95 -8.97 -7.26
CA HIS A 290 12.31 -8.45 -7.39
C HIS A 290 13.03 -8.26 -6.05
N LEU A 291 12.39 -7.66 -5.05
CA LEU A 291 13.03 -7.40 -3.74
C LEU A 291 13.34 -8.70 -2.99
N LEU A 292 12.46 -9.70 -3.08
CA LEU A 292 12.70 -11.01 -2.48
C LEU A 292 13.88 -11.70 -3.14
N TYR A 293 13.91 -11.73 -4.49
CA TYR A 293 14.96 -12.42 -5.24
C TYR A 293 16.30 -11.71 -5.14
N SER A 294 16.33 -10.38 -5.23
CA SER A 294 17.56 -9.61 -5.08
C SER A 294 18.18 -9.76 -3.68
N ARG A 295 17.35 -9.78 -2.64
CA ARG A 295 17.80 -10.01 -1.27
C ARG A 295 18.33 -11.45 -1.08
N PHE A 296 17.64 -12.45 -1.64
CA PHE A 296 18.10 -13.84 -1.60
C PHE A 296 19.46 -13.98 -2.31
N TRP A 297 19.59 -13.41 -3.52
CA TRP A 297 20.82 -13.42 -4.30
C TRP A 297 21.96 -12.71 -3.58
N HIS A 298 21.69 -11.55 -3.00
CA HIS A 298 22.68 -10.77 -2.24
C HIS A 298 23.19 -11.54 -1.02
N LYS A 299 22.31 -12.20 -0.28
CA LYS A 299 22.72 -13.03 0.87
C LYS A 299 23.60 -14.20 0.45
N PHE A 300 23.29 -14.84 -0.67
CA PHE A 300 24.16 -15.88 -1.23
C PHE A 300 25.56 -15.31 -1.58
N LEU A 301 25.62 -14.16 -2.23
CA LEU A 301 26.89 -13.49 -2.54
C LEU A 301 27.67 -13.10 -1.29
N PHE A 302 26.95 -12.69 -0.23
CA PHE A 302 27.56 -12.39 1.07
C PHE A 302 28.16 -13.65 1.71
N ASP A 303 27.45 -14.78 1.70
CA ASP A 303 27.95 -16.06 2.20
C ASP A 303 29.19 -16.54 1.43
N GLN A 304 29.32 -16.14 0.16
CA GLN A 304 30.52 -16.41 -0.66
C GLN A 304 31.62 -15.35 -0.48
N GLY A 305 31.44 -14.34 0.36
CA GLY A 305 32.41 -13.26 0.58
C GLY A 305 32.56 -12.27 -0.59
N LEU A 306 31.60 -12.24 -1.52
CA LEU A 306 31.68 -11.44 -2.76
C LEU A 306 31.07 -10.04 -2.59
N VAL A 307 30.30 -9.79 -1.54
CA VAL A 307 29.74 -8.47 -1.19
C VAL A 307 29.98 -8.16 0.29
N PRO A 308 30.15 -6.87 0.66
CA PRO A 308 30.59 -6.49 2.01
C PRO A 308 29.49 -6.52 3.08
N THR A 309 28.23 -6.60 2.70
CA THR A 309 27.08 -6.50 3.62
C THR A 309 26.10 -7.63 3.39
N SER A 310 25.40 -8.06 4.45
CA SER A 310 24.39 -9.13 4.37
C SER A 310 23.03 -8.66 3.84
N GLU A 311 22.80 -7.35 3.80
CA GLU A 311 21.56 -6.76 3.28
C GLU A 311 21.85 -5.81 2.12
N PRO A 312 21.07 -5.87 1.02
CA PRO A 312 21.33 -5.06 -0.18
C PRO A 312 20.95 -3.60 -0.02
N TYR A 313 19.94 -3.29 0.82
CA TYR A 313 19.32 -1.97 0.92
C TYR A 313 19.26 -1.50 2.37
N LYS A 314 19.67 -0.26 2.64
CA LYS A 314 19.55 0.40 3.95
C LYS A 314 18.13 0.83 4.25
N LYS A 315 17.49 1.48 3.27
CA LYS A 315 16.14 2.02 3.37
C LYS A 315 15.35 1.62 2.14
N ARG A 316 14.13 1.17 2.35
CA ARG A 316 13.17 0.92 1.29
C ARG A 316 11.92 1.77 1.50
N THR A 317 11.43 2.39 0.43
CA THR A 317 10.11 3.01 0.37
C THR A 317 9.27 2.37 -0.74
N SER A 318 7.96 2.28 -0.51
CA SER A 318 6.99 1.90 -1.53
C SER A 318 6.14 3.10 -1.89
N HIS A 319 5.95 3.32 -3.18
CA HIS A 319 4.90 4.22 -3.62
C HIS A 319 3.55 3.50 -3.69
N GLY A 320 2.46 4.27 -3.61
CA GLY A 320 1.12 3.79 -3.86
C GLY A 320 0.88 3.51 -5.34
N MET A 321 -0.30 3.00 -5.66
CA MET A 321 -0.70 2.70 -7.02
C MET A 321 -1.68 3.76 -7.51
N ILE A 322 -1.46 4.31 -8.71
CA ILE A 322 -2.46 5.14 -9.39
C ILE A 322 -3.48 4.20 -10.03
N LEU A 323 -4.71 4.31 -9.56
CA LEU A 323 -5.84 3.54 -10.06
C LEU A 323 -6.54 4.33 -11.18
N GLY A 324 -7.28 3.64 -12.04
CA GLY A 324 -8.15 4.28 -13.02
C GLY A 324 -9.30 5.05 -12.35
N GLU A 325 -10.06 5.79 -13.11
CA GLU A 325 -11.27 6.45 -12.64
C GLU A 325 -12.21 5.46 -11.93
N GLY A 326 -12.80 5.89 -10.81
CA GLY A 326 -13.61 5.01 -9.97
C GLY A 326 -12.82 4.06 -9.05
N GLY A 327 -11.48 4.20 -8.97
CA GLY A 327 -10.65 3.41 -8.03
C GLY A 327 -10.37 1.97 -8.46
N VAL A 328 -10.55 1.65 -9.75
CA VAL A 328 -10.29 0.31 -10.30
C VAL A 328 -8.86 0.25 -10.84
N LYS A 329 -8.17 -0.87 -10.61
CA LYS A 329 -6.81 -1.07 -11.15
C LYS A 329 -6.80 -0.93 -12.66
N MET A 330 -5.88 -0.13 -13.19
CA MET A 330 -5.70 0.03 -14.63
C MET A 330 -5.28 -1.28 -15.29
N SER A 331 -5.94 -1.65 -16.38
CA SER A 331 -5.54 -2.78 -17.21
C SER A 331 -5.94 -2.57 -18.68
N LYS A 332 -5.14 -3.11 -19.60
CA LYS A 332 -5.44 -3.04 -21.04
C LYS A 332 -6.76 -3.72 -21.39
N SER A 333 -7.12 -4.80 -20.68
CA SER A 333 -8.36 -5.54 -20.91
C SER A 333 -9.62 -4.77 -20.49
N LEU A 334 -9.49 -3.83 -19.55
CA LEU A 334 -10.59 -2.97 -19.10
C LEU A 334 -10.68 -1.66 -19.89
N GLY A 335 -9.68 -1.35 -20.73
CA GLY A 335 -9.63 -0.11 -21.49
C GLY A 335 -9.52 1.17 -20.64
N ASN A 336 -9.17 1.06 -19.35
CA ASN A 336 -9.12 2.17 -18.40
C ASN A 336 -7.69 2.65 -18.12
N VAL A 337 -6.75 2.35 -19.01
CA VAL A 337 -5.35 2.80 -18.89
C VAL A 337 -5.24 4.25 -19.32
N ILE A 338 -4.64 5.07 -18.46
CA ILE A 338 -4.28 6.45 -18.78
C ILE A 338 -2.88 6.46 -19.39
N ASN A 339 -2.76 6.97 -20.60
CA ASN A 339 -1.47 7.07 -21.27
C ASN A 339 -0.77 8.39 -20.89
N PRO A 340 0.40 8.35 -20.23
CA PRO A 340 1.15 9.56 -19.87
C PRO A 340 1.48 10.44 -21.07
N ASP A 341 1.81 9.87 -22.24
CA ASP A 341 2.15 10.64 -23.45
C ASP A 341 0.99 11.51 -23.93
N GLU A 342 -0.24 11.01 -23.83
CA GLU A 342 -1.45 11.78 -24.15
C GLU A 342 -1.65 12.93 -23.16
N MET A 343 -1.45 12.68 -21.88
CA MET A 343 -1.55 13.71 -20.83
C MET A 343 -0.49 14.80 -21.00
N VAL A 344 0.74 14.42 -21.30
CA VAL A 344 1.83 15.35 -21.61
C VAL A 344 1.50 16.20 -22.85
N LYS A 345 0.94 15.60 -23.89
CA LYS A 345 0.54 16.31 -25.11
C LYS A 345 -0.55 17.35 -24.85
N ILE A 346 -1.52 17.04 -23.99
CA ILE A 346 -2.68 17.90 -23.71
C ILE A 346 -2.34 18.97 -22.67
N TYR A 347 -1.70 18.60 -21.56
CA TYR A 347 -1.53 19.44 -20.38
C TYR A 347 -0.08 19.89 -20.15
N GLY A 348 0.91 19.25 -20.75
CA GLY A 348 2.33 19.45 -20.52
C GLY A 348 2.89 18.54 -19.42
N ALA A 349 4.19 18.22 -19.53
CA ALA A 349 4.89 17.32 -18.62
C ALA A 349 4.88 17.82 -17.16
N ASP A 350 5.12 19.09 -16.92
CA ASP A 350 5.14 19.67 -15.57
C ASP A 350 3.78 19.61 -14.90
N THR A 351 2.70 19.78 -15.66
CA THR A 351 1.34 19.65 -15.13
C THR A 351 1.07 18.22 -14.67
N LEU A 352 1.46 17.21 -15.47
CA LEU A 352 1.31 15.81 -15.12
C LEU A 352 2.14 15.47 -13.85
N ARG A 353 3.41 15.91 -13.79
CA ARG A 353 4.28 15.70 -12.64
C ARG A 353 3.72 16.29 -11.36
N VAL A 354 3.28 17.55 -11.41
CA VAL A 354 2.67 18.25 -10.26
C VAL A 354 1.38 17.52 -9.84
N TYR A 355 0.57 17.10 -10.79
CA TYR A 355 -0.68 16.40 -10.50
C TYR A 355 -0.44 15.05 -9.80
N GLU A 356 0.44 14.20 -10.34
CA GLU A 356 0.74 12.89 -9.76
C GLU A 356 1.30 13.00 -8.33
N MET A 357 2.15 13.98 -8.08
CA MET A 357 2.71 14.21 -6.75
C MET A 357 1.75 14.90 -5.78
N PHE A 358 0.72 15.59 -6.28
CA PHE A 358 -0.27 16.32 -5.47
C PHE A 358 -1.51 15.49 -5.12
N MET A 359 -1.89 14.51 -5.94
CA MET A 359 -3.18 13.82 -5.84
C MET A 359 -3.40 13.02 -4.54
N GLY A 360 -2.34 12.72 -3.78
CA GLY A 360 -2.44 12.02 -2.50
C GLY A 360 -1.10 11.71 -1.85
N PRO A 361 -1.11 11.10 -0.66
CA PRO A 361 0.11 10.63 0.00
C PRO A 361 0.88 9.63 -0.87
N PHE A 362 2.21 9.75 -0.88
CA PHE A 362 3.10 8.97 -1.76
C PHE A 362 2.95 7.45 -1.63
N ASP A 363 2.67 6.95 -0.44
CA ASP A 363 2.56 5.53 -0.11
C ASP A 363 1.14 4.95 -0.25
N GLN A 364 0.16 5.78 -0.60
CA GLN A 364 -1.25 5.38 -0.73
C GLN A 364 -1.68 5.25 -2.18
N SER A 365 -2.61 4.32 -2.42
CA SER A 365 -3.24 4.20 -3.73
C SER A 365 -4.31 5.28 -3.90
N VAL A 366 -4.29 5.98 -5.04
CA VAL A 366 -5.18 7.10 -5.34
C VAL A 366 -5.84 6.86 -6.71
N ALA A 367 -7.13 7.20 -6.81
CA ALA A 367 -7.84 7.14 -8.07
C ALA A 367 -7.49 8.35 -8.97
N TRP A 368 -7.26 8.09 -10.25
CA TRP A 368 -7.09 9.13 -11.26
C TRP A 368 -8.37 9.94 -11.44
N SER A 369 -8.21 11.24 -11.66
CA SER A 369 -9.29 12.13 -12.08
C SER A 369 -8.79 13.10 -13.14
N THR A 370 -9.26 12.94 -14.36
CA THR A 370 -8.88 13.80 -15.49
C THR A 370 -9.31 15.26 -15.29
N GLU A 371 -10.39 15.49 -14.56
CA GLU A 371 -10.83 16.87 -14.24
C GLU A 371 -9.88 17.56 -13.25
N SER A 372 -9.31 16.81 -12.32
CA SER A 372 -8.46 17.36 -11.25
C SER A 372 -7.09 17.83 -11.74
N ILE A 373 -6.58 17.29 -12.86
CA ILE A 373 -5.29 17.71 -13.45
C ILE A 373 -5.30 19.19 -13.87
N ILE A 374 -6.48 19.74 -14.23
CA ILE A 374 -6.65 21.14 -14.60
C ILE A 374 -6.27 22.08 -13.44
N GLY A 375 -6.49 21.65 -12.19
CA GLY A 375 -6.08 22.39 -11.00
C GLY A 375 -4.56 22.62 -10.95
N SER A 376 -3.78 21.60 -11.27
CA SER A 376 -2.32 21.67 -11.36
C SER A 376 -1.86 22.58 -12.50
N ARG A 377 -2.52 22.54 -13.65
CA ARG A 377 -2.25 23.46 -14.76
C ARG A 377 -2.48 24.91 -14.35
N ARG A 378 -3.62 25.22 -13.74
CA ARG A 378 -3.93 26.58 -13.25
C ARG A 378 -2.94 27.07 -12.18
N PHE A 379 -2.41 26.18 -11.34
CA PHE A 379 -1.36 26.52 -10.39
C PHE A 379 -0.09 26.96 -11.12
N LEU A 380 0.39 26.20 -12.11
CA LEU A 380 1.57 26.57 -12.88
C LEU A 380 1.38 27.86 -13.68
N GLU A 381 0.18 28.10 -14.22
CA GLU A 381 -0.14 29.37 -14.90
C GLU A 381 -0.11 30.56 -13.94
N ARG A 382 -0.61 30.41 -12.70
CA ARG A 382 -0.46 31.46 -11.68
C ARG A 382 0.99 31.68 -11.32
N ALA A 383 1.76 30.61 -11.12
CA ALA A 383 3.20 30.69 -10.86
C ALA A 383 3.94 31.44 -11.99
N TRP A 384 3.62 31.13 -13.24
CA TRP A 384 4.16 31.80 -14.41
C TRP A 384 3.85 33.33 -14.41
N ASN A 385 2.61 33.68 -14.12
CA ASN A 385 2.16 35.09 -14.17
C ASN A 385 2.75 35.96 -13.06
N LEU A 386 3.27 35.38 -11.98
CA LEU A 386 3.93 36.15 -10.91
C LEU A 386 5.16 36.91 -11.39
N GLN A 387 5.84 36.48 -12.46
CA GLN A 387 7.01 37.20 -13.03
C GLN A 387 6.71 38.65 -13.37
N TYR A 388 5.48 38.99 -13.77
CA TYR A 388 5.07 40.35 -14.13
C TYR A 388 4.89 41.29 -12.93
N LYS A 389 4.91 40.75 -11.70
CA LYS A 389 4.80 41.49 -10.45
C LYS A 389 6.14 41.75 -9.77
N ILE A 390 7.26 41.31 -10.36
CA ILE A 390 8.59 41.40 -9.74
C ILE A 390 9.10 42.84 -9.73
N GLN A 391 9.53 43.31 -8.55
CA GLN A 391 10.29 44.56 -8.38
C GLN A 391 11.62 44.31 -7.68
N LYS A 392 12.73 44.77 -8.30
CA LYS A 392 14.11 44.49 -7.84
C LYS A 392 14.48 45.11 -6.49
N ASN A 393 13.83 46.20 -6.08
CA ASN A 393 14.27 47.03 -4.95
C ASN A 393 13.34 47.01 -3.72
N LYS A 394 12.31 46.16 -3.67
CA LYS A 394 11.43 46.05 -2.49
C LYS A 394 11.78 44.83 -1.67
N LYS A 395 12.12 45.04 -0.39
CA LYS A 395 12.19 43.96 0.61
C LYS A 395 10.77 43.51 0.94
N TYR A 396 10.53 42.25 0.79
CA TYR A 396 9.28 41.56 1.17
C TYR A 396 9.33 41.07 2.61
N THR A 397 8.17 40.71 3.21
CA THR A 397 8.11 40.04 4.51
C THR A 397 8.82 38.69 4.40
N GLU A 398 10.05 38.63 4.89
CA GLU A 398 10.94 37.46 4.84
C GLU A 398 10.32 36.26 5.53
N PHE A 399 9.37 36.48 6.43
CA PHE A 399 8.73 35.46 7.27
C PHE A 399 8.04 34.32 6.51
N GLU A 400 7.23 34.64 5.50
CA GLU A 400 6.44 33.61 4.80
C GLU A 400 7.29 32.73 3.89
N ILE A 401 8.40 33.27 3.36
CA ILE A 401 9.32 32.50 2.54
C ILE A 401 10.12 31.51 3.37
N GLU A 402 10.61 31.91 4.55
CA GLU A 402 11.37 31.06 5.46
C GLU A 402 10.52 29.86 5.93
N LYS A 403 9.27 30.11 6.30
CA LYS A 403 8.30 29.07 6.66
C LYS A 403 8.03 28.11 5.50
N THR A 404 7.92 28.65 4.28
CA THR A 404 7.71 27.85 3.07
C THR A 404 8.92 26.98 2.77
N ILE A 405 10.16 27.54 2.84
CA ILE A 405 11.39 26.76 2.65
C ILE A 405 11.43 25.59 3.64
N LYS A 406 11.25 25.86 4.93
CA LYS A 406 11.24 24.83 5.98
C LYS A 406 10.24 23.74 5.68
N LYS A 407 8.97 24.12 5.47
CA LYS A 407 7.88 23.15 5.28
C LYS A 407 8.06 22.30 4.03
N VAL A 408 8.44 22.89 2.91
CA VAL A 408 8.68 22.16 1.65
C VAL A 408 9.87 21.24 1.79
N SER A 409 10.97 21.67 2.42
CA SER A 409 12.15 20.83 2.64
C SER A 409 11.84 19.60 3.49
N GLU A 410 11.19 19.80 4.65
CA GLU A 410 10.79 18.70 5.54
C GLU A 410 9.80 17.74 4.87
N ASP A 411 8.88 18.26 4.06
CA ASP A 411 7.91 17.43 3.34
C ASP A 411 8.57 16.60 2.24
N ILE A 412 9.54 17.16 1.50
CA ILE A 412 10.30 16.42 0.49
C ILE A 412 11.14 15.31 1.14
N GLU A 413 11.86 15.60 2.22
CA GLU A 413 12.63 14.61 2.97
C GLU A 413 11.74 13.48 3.51
N GLY A 414 10.52 13.83 3.95
CA GLY A 414 9.51 12.90 4.43
C GLY A 414 8.71 12.20 3.33
N MET A 415 9.00 12.41 2.04
CA MET A 415 8.21 11.90 0.89
C MET A 415 6.74 12.34 0.90
N LYS A 416 6.46 13.51 1.49
CA LYS A 416 5.12 14.11 1.58
C LYS A 416 4.91 15.13 0.45
N PHE A 417 5.06 14.71 -0.78
CA PHE A 417 5.04 15.59 -1.95
C PHE A 417 3.73 16.36 -2.10
N ASN A 418 2.61 15.73 -1.76
CA ASN A 418 1.29 16.37 -1.81
C ASN A 418 1.19 17.59 -0.87
N THR A 419 1.76 17.51 0.33
CA THR A 419 1.79 18.64 1.28
C THR A 419 2.83 19.68 0.88
N ALA A 420 3.97 19.30 0.30
CA ALA A 420 4.94 20.23 -0.27
C ALA A 420 4.29 21.09 -1.39
N ILE A 421 3.62 20.46 -2.35
CA ILE A 421 2.93 21.16 -3.44
C ILE A 421 1.78 22.03 -2.90
N SER A 422 1.01 21.54 -1.93
CA SER A 422 -0.02 22.34 -1.26
C SER A 422 0.57 23.61 -0.63
N THR A 423 1.71 23.49 0.04
CA THR A 423 2.43 24.63 0.62
C THR A 423 2.85 25.63 -0.45
N LEU A 424 3.38 25.17 -1.59
CA LEU A 424 3.72 26.02 -2.73
C LEU A 424 2.49 26.70 -3.35
N MET A 425 1.35 26.01 -3.42
CA MET A 425 0.09 26.59 -3.88
C MET A 425 -0.41 27.70 -2.95
N ILE A 426 -0.32 27.50 -1.63
CA ILE A 426 -0.65 28.51 -0.62
C ILE A 426 0.25 29.72 -0.79
N PHE A 427 1.56 29.52 -0.90
CA PHE A 427 2.53 30.58 -1.10
C PHE A 427 2.22 31.41 -2.35
N VAL A 428 1.97 30.78 -3.50
CA VAL A 428 1.58 31.48 -4.75
C VAL A 428 0.29 32.29 -4.57
N ASN A 429 -0.68 31.76 -3.84
CA ASN A 429 -1.93 32.48 -3.58
C ASN A 429 -1.71 33.72 -2.69
N GLU A 430 -0.84 33.60 -1.67
CA GLU A 430 -0.55 34.72 -0.77
C GLU A 430 0.24 35.82 -1.48
N ILE A 431 1.35 35.49 -2.14
CA ILE A 431 2.15 36.48 -2.85
C ILE A 431 1.42 37.05 -4.09
N GLY A 432 0.50 36.24 -4.66
CA GLY A 432 -0.34 36.66 -5.78
C GLY A 432 -1.33 37.80 -5.46
N LYS A 433 -1.71 37.97 -4.18
CA LYS A 433 -2.57 39.09 -3.72
C LYS A 433 -1.83 40.42 -3.66
N LEU A 434 -0.51 40.38 -3.64
CA LEU A 434 0.31 41.59 -3.52
C LEU A 434 0.39 42.32 -4.85
N GLU A 435 0.56 43.60 -4.77
CA GLU A 435 0.80 44.44 -5.94
C GLU A 435 2.16 44.15 -6.56
N PHE A 436 3.18 43.97 -5.72
CA PHE A 436 4.56 43.66 -6.12
C PHE A 436 5.17 42.59 -5.25
N ILE A 437 6.08 41.79 -5.82
CA ILE A 437 6.85 40.73 -5.14
C ILE A 437 8.36 40.98 -5.30
N SER A 438 9.15 40.54 -4.31
CA SER A 438 10.60 40.64 -4.43
C SER A 438 11.15 39.55 -5.38
N GLN A 439 12.19 39.89 -6.13
CA GLN A 439 12.89 38.93 -6.99
C GLN A 439 13.40 37.72 -6.16
N TYR A 440 13.96 37.97 -4.98
CA TYR A 440 14.45 36.94 -4.07
C TYR A 440 13.35 35.92 -3.69
N ALA A 441 12.16 36.38 -3.33
CA ALA A 441 11.05 35.51 -2.98
C ALA A 441 10.60 34.63 -4.17
N TYR A 442 10.57 35.21 -5.35
CA TYR A 442 10.20 34.48 -6.56
C TYR A 442 11.27 33.47 -6.98
N GLU A 443 12.54 33.85 -6.99
CA GLU A 443 13.65 32.92 -7.27
C GLU A 443 13.73 31.77 -6.29
N THR A 444 13.52 32.05 -5.00
CA THR A 444 13.43 31.00 -3.96
C THR A 444 12.27 30.05 -4.22
N PHE A 445 11.08 30.60 -4.53
CA PHE A 445 9.93 29.80 -4.92
C PHE A 445 10.22 28.91 -6.14
N LEU A 446 10.88 29.44 -7.19
CA LEU A 446 11.25 28.66 -8.35
C LEU A 446 12.19 27.50 -7.99
N LYS A 447 13.18 27.73 -7.12
CA LYS A 447 14.07 26.67 -6.62
C LYS A 447 13.29 25.56 -5.88
N LEU A 448 12.33 25.95 -5.05
CA LEU A 448 11.48 24.99 -4.33
C LEU A 448 10.51 24.22 -5.26
N LEU A 449 10.06 24.83 -6.34
CA LEU A 449 9.16 24.22 -7.32
C LEU A 449 9.90 23.35 -8.33
N SER A 450 11.19 23.61 -8.59
CA SER A 450 11.92 22.96 -9.68
C SER A 450 11.92 21.41 -9.66
N PRO A 451 11.96 20.71 -8.52
CA PRO A 451 11.86 19.26 -8.51
C PRO A 451 10.51 18.73 -9.03
N PHE A 452 9.45 19.52 -8.90
CA PHE A 452 8.10 19.16 -9.32
C PHE A 452 7.79 19.57 -10.76
N ALA A 453 8.26 20.76 -11.16
CA ALA A 453 7.98 21.38 -12.46
C ALA A 453 9.27 21.92 -13.11
N PRO A 454 10.20 21.02 -13.53
CA PRO A 454 11.54 21.43 -13.98
C PRO A 454 11.56 22.30 -15.22
N HIS A 455 10.64 22.11 -16.17
CA HIS A 455 10.69 22.85 -17.43
C HIS A 455 10.22 24.30 -17.27
N VAL A 456 9.10 24.51 -16.60
CA VAL A 456 8.56 25.86 -16.38
C VAL A 456 9.45 26.69 -15.47
N THR A 457 10.08 26.07 -14.47
CA THR A 457 10.99 26.76 -13.55
C THR A 457 12.31 27.11 -14.22
N GLU A 458 12.85 26.24 -15.06
CA GLU A 458 14.05 26.52 -15.86
C GLU A 458 13.83 27.69 -16.81
N GLU A 459 12.70 27.72 -17.54
CA GLU A 459 12.38 28.82 -18.45
C GLU A 459 12.23 30.15 -17.71
N LEU A 460 11.50 30.16 -16.59
CA LEU A 460 11.34 31.34 -15.75
C LEU A 460 12.68 31.81 -15.15
N TRP A 461 13.56 30.90 -14.81
CA TRP A 461 14.90 31.17 -14.31
C TRP A 461 15.74 31.93 -15.36
N HIS A 462 15.68 31.47 -16.61
CA HIS A 462 16.35 32.17 -17.72
C HIS A 462 15.72 33.53 -18.07
N ILE A 463 14.41 33.66 -17.99
CA ILE A 463 13.70 34.95 -18.18
C ILE A 463 14.15 35.98 -17.14
N LEU A 464 14.47 35.56 -15.91
CA LEU A 464 15.02 36.43 -14.87
C LEU A 464 16.48 36.86 -15.11
N GLY A 465 17.13 36.32 -16.15
CA GLY A 465 18.47 36.68 -16.57
C GLY A 465 19.59 35.73 -16.12
N HIS A 466 19.25 34.62 -15.49
CA HIS A 466 20.25 33.61 -15.09
C HIS A 466 20.72 32.82 -16.30
N LYS A 467 22.03 32.53 -16.38
CA LYS A 467 22.67 31.78 -17.49
C LYS A 467 22.87 30.32 -17.17
N SER A 468 23.01 29.96 -15.90
CA SER A 468 23.12 28.60 -15.42
C SER A 468 21.75 27.96 -15.21
N SER A 469 21.69 26.65 -15.28
CA SER A 469 20.45 25.91 -14.96
C SER A 469 20.08 26.07 -13.48
N ILE A 470 18.79 26.21 -13.20
CA ILE A 470 18.23 26.25 -11.84
C ILE A 470 18.57 24.97 -11.07
N ASN A 471 18.74 23.84 -11.77
CA ASN A 471 19.07 22.56 -11.16
C ASN A 471 20.52 22.48 -10.62
N LEU A 472 21.38 23.45 -10.97
CA LEU A 472 22.74 23.58 -10.43
C LEU A 472 22.80 24.50 -9.21
N GLU A 473 21.70 25.16 -8.89
CA GLU A 473 21.59 26.06 -7.75
C GLU A 473 21.49 25.30 -6.43
N SER A 474 22.03 25.90 -5.37
CA SER A 474 21.90 25.36 -4.02
C SER A 474 20.44 25.40 -3.56
N TRP A 475 20.03 24.35 -2.88
CA TRP A 475 18.72 24.31 -2.23
C TRP A 475 18.59 25.43 -1.19
N PRO A 476 17.45 26.14 -1.13
CA PRO A 476 17.26 27.23 -0.19
C PRO A 476 17.35 26.75 1.26
N VAL A 477 18.06 27.49 2.09
CA VAL A 477 18.19 27.25 3.53
C VAL A 477 17.34 28.27 4.28
N TYR A 478 16.55 27.79 5.23
CA TYR A 478 15.70 28.67 6.04
C TYR A 478 16.42 29.14 7.32
N ASP A 479 16.08 30.35 7.73
CA ASP A 479 16.53 30.96 8.98
C ASP A 479 15.43 30.86 10.04
N LEU A 480 15.65 30.00 11.06
CA LEU A 480 14.69 29.79 12.16
C LEU A 480 14.37 31.09 12.93
N SER A 481 15.32 32.01 13.03
CA SER A 481 15.09 33.29 13.76
C SER A 481 14.08 34.20 13.06
N LYS A 482 13.88 34.00 11.77
CA LYS A 482 12.92 34.74 10.95
C LYS A 482 11.54 34.07 10.89
N ILE A 483 11.40 32.83 11.34
CA ILE A 483 10.13 32.13 11.43
C ILE A 483 9.46 32.54 12.73
N LYS A 484 8.45 33.43 12.67
CA LYS A 484 7.61 33.71 13.84
C LYS A 484 6.84 32.45 14.21
N ASP A 485 6.83 32.12 15.48
CA ASP A 485 6.01 31.02 15.99
C ASP A 485 4.54 31.25 15.65
N GLU A 486 3.87 30.25 15.06
CA GLU A 486 2.42 30.30 14.95
C GLU A 486 1.82 30.27 16.35
N GLU A 487 1.26 31.39 16.75
CA GLU A 487 0.41 31.41 17.95
C GLU A 487 -0.89 30.66 17.63
N ILE A 488 -1.08 29.53 18.29
CA ILE A 488 -2.29 28.71 18.16
C ILE A 488 -3.21 29.10 19.32
N LYS A 489 -4.42 29.51 18.98
CA LYS A 489 -5.45 29.79 19.96
C LYS A 489 -6.11 28.47 20.40
N ILE A 490 -5.97 28.12 21.66
CA ILE A 490 -6.56 26.90 22.24
C ILE A 490 -7.54 27.25 23.35
N ALA A 491 -8.61 26.46 23.46
CA ALA A 491 -9.63 26.62 24.50
C ALA A 491 -9.12 26.01 25.83
N VAL A 492 -9.34 26.73 26.95
CA VAL A 492 -9.12 26.21 28.28
C VAL A 492 -10.48 25.93 28.94
N GLN A 493 -10.68 24.66 29.26
CA GLN A 493 -11.88 24.17 29.90
C GLN A 493 -11.64 23.91 31.39
N ILE A 494 -12.67 24.13 32.21
CA ILE A 494 -12.73 23.69 33.60
C ILE A 494 -13.96 22.77 33.73
N ASN A 495 -13.73 21.53 34.13
CA ASN A 495 -14.74 20.48 34.20
C ASN A 495 -15.58 20.40 32.90
N GLY A 496 -14.91 20.45 31.73
CA GLY A 496 -15.51 20.34 30.40
C GLY A 496 -16.19 21.61 29.84
N LYS A 497 -16.26 22.71 30.61
CA LYS A 497 -16.82 24.00 30.14
C LYS A 497 -15.70 24.98 29.80
N VAL A 498 -15.72 25.56 28.60
CA VAL A 498 -14.75 26.58 28.17
C VAL A 498 -14.84 27.80 29.09
N ARG A 499 -13.69 28.23 29.64
CA ARG A 499 -13.56 29.38 30.57
C ARG A 499 -12.57 30.41 30.12
N ALA A 500 -11.63 30.04 29.27
CA ALA A 500 -10.66 30.94 28.69
C ALA A 500 -10.19 30.43 27.34
N GLU A 501 -9.49 31.29 26.62
CA GLU A 501 -8.69 30.96 25.45
C GLU A 501 -7.28 31.48 25.69
N ILE A 502 -6.27 30.72 25.34
CA ILE A 502 -4.86 31.13 25.45
C ILE A 502 -4.17 30.96 24.10
N MET A 503 -3.19 31.82 23.87
CA MET A 503 -2.28 31.71 22.73
C MET A 503 -1.08 30.88 23.15
N ILE A 504 -0.77 29.86 22.37
CA ILE A 504 0.39 28.99 22.57
C ILE A 504 1.22 28.97 21.30
N SER A 505 2.54 28.79 21.43
CA SER A 505 3.38 28.44 20.28
C SER A 505 3.22 26.96 19.94
N ALA A 506 3.26 26.61 18.63
CA ALA A 506 3.31 25.22 18.20
C ALA A 506 4.52 24.45 18.74
N GLN A 507 5.55 25.17 19.23
CA GLN A 507 6.78 24.64 19.82
C GLN A 507 6.74 24.56 21.37
N ASP A 508 5.74 25.16 22.00
CA ASP A 508 5.59 25.11 23.44
C ASP A 508 5.49 23.65 23.94
N GLY A 509 6.25 23.32 24.98
CA GLY A 509 6.16 22.04 25.65
C GLY A 509 4.82 21.85 26.39
N GLU A 510 4.35 20.62 26.54
CA GLU A 510 3.07 20.32 27.23
C GLU A 510 2.99 20.96 28.62
N GLU A 511 4.07 20.89 29.39
CA GLU A 511 4.13 21.47 30.74
C GLU A 511 4.08 23.01 30.71
N GLU A 512 4.73 23.63 29.75
CA GLU A 512 4.68 25.07 29.57
C GLU A 512 3.26 25.55 29.20
N ILE A 513 2.60 24.82 28.31
CA ILE A 513 1.22 25.10 27.90
C ILE A 513 0.27 24.96 29.11
N LYS A 514 0.44 23.90 29.92
CA LYS A 514 -0.33 23.71 31.16
C LYS A 514 -0.10 24.87 32.14
N MET A 515 1.13 25.31 32.28
CA MET A 515 1.46 26.48 33.15
C MET A 515 0.83 27.77 32.62
N LYS A 516 0.89 28.03 31.31
CA LYS A 516 0.23 29.20 30.68
C LYS A 516 -1.27 29.18 30.94
N ALA A 517 -1.93 28.02 30.83
CA ALA A 517 -3.36 27.89 31.10
C ALA A 517 -3.70 28.15 32.57
N LEU A 518 -2.93 27.62 33.52
CA LEU A 518 -3.16 27.82 34.96
C LEU A 518 -2.91 29.26 35.43
N LYS A 519 -2.02 30.00 34.77
CA LYS A 519 -1.71 31.40 35.04
C LYS A 519 -2.73 32.37 34.42
N ASN A 520 -3.63 31.91 33.56
CA ASN A 520 -4.63 32.79 32.94
C ASN A 520 -5.62 33.30 33.99
N GLU A 521 -5.84 34.61 34.05
CA GLU A 521 -6.69 35.26 35.06
C GLU A 521 -8.12 34.69 35.14
N SER A 522 -8.74 34.41 34.00
CA SER A 522 -10.09 33.84 33.94
C SER A 522 -10.09 32.42 34.50
N VAL A 523 -9.05 31.64 34.25
CA VAL A 523 -8.89 30.28 34.76
C VAL A 523 -8.66 30.32 36.28
N THR A 524 -7.77 31.17 36.76
CA THR A 524 -7.46 31.35 38.19
C THR A 524 -8.70 31.76 38.99
N LYS A 525 -9.51 32.70 38.48
CA LYS A 525 -10.80 33.09 39.10
C LYS A 525 -11.78 31.92 39.22
N HIS A 526 -11.84 31.04 38.24
CA HIS A 526 -12.75 29.91 38.27
C HIS A 526 -12.26 28.72 39.09
N ILE A 527 -10.95 28.60 39.31
CA ILE A 527 -10.34 27.62 40.24
C ILE A 527 -10.61 28.03 41.68
N ALA A 528 -10.77 29.35 41.95
CA ALA A 528 -11.12 29.92 43.26
C ALA A 528 -10.31 29.37 44.44
N GLY A 529 -8.97 29.19 44.28
CA GLY A 529 -8.08 28.64 45.29
C GLY A 529 -8.09 27.12 45.46
N GLY A 530 -8.89 26.41 44.65
CA GLY A 530 -8.85 24.94 44.62
C GLY A 530 -7.61 24.40 43.92
N THR A 531 -7.17 23.20 44.30
CA THR A 531 -6.04 22.52 43.63
C THR A 531 -6.59 21.65 42.49
N PRO A 532 -6.10 21.80 41.24
CA PRO A 532 -6.52 20.92 40.13
C PRO A 532 -6.19 19.45 40.43
N LYS A 533 -7.16 18.57 40.33
CA LYS A 533 -6.94 17.12 40.42
C LYS A 533 -6.21 16.57 39.21
N LYS A 534 -6.51 17.13 38.04
CA LYS A 534 -5.89 16.70 36.77
C LYS A 534 -5.94 17.82 35.73
N VAL A 535 -4.86 17.97 34.96
CA VAL A 535 -4.78 18.88 33.81
C VAL A 535 -4.51 18.02 32.59
N ILE A 536 -5.47 17.99 31.66
CA ILE A 536 -5.42 17.19 30.43
C ILE A 536 -5.18 18.11 29.26
N TYR A 537 -4.07 17.94 28.54
CA TYR A 537 -3.78 18.67 27.32
C TYR A 537 -4.10 17.79 26.10
N VAL A 538 -4.90 18.29 25.20
CA VAL A 538 -5.13 17.71 23.88
C VAL A 538 -4.38 18.56 22.87
N LYS A 539 -3.33 18.01 22.27
CA LYS A 539 -2.35 18.71 21.46
C LYS A 539 -3.00 19.66 20.43
N ASN A 540 -2.65 20.95 20.53
CA ASN A 540 -3.08 22.04 19.66
C ASN A 540 -4.62 22.25 19.56
N ARG A 541 -5.39 21.74 20.53
CA ARG A 541 -6.86 21.84 20.51
C ARG A 541 -7.44 22.46 21.78
N LEU A 542 -7.14 21.88 22.93
CA LEU A 542 -7.68 22.36 24.18
C LEU A 542 -6.89 21.85 25.41
N ILE A 543 -7.10 22.55 26.53
CA ILE A 543 -6.73 22.08 27.87
C ILE A 543 -8.03 21.91 28.68
N ASN A 544 -8.15 20.79 29.41
CA ASN A 544 -9.24 20.59 30.35
C ASN A 544 -8.67 20.41 31.77
N ILE A 545 -9.04 21.32 32.66
CA ILE A 545 -8.65 21.34 34.09
C ILE A 545 -9.81 20.72 34.86
N VAL A 546 -9.53 19.65 35.60
CA VAL A 546 -10.49 18.97 36.48
C VAL A 546 -10.20 19.39 37.90
N ILE A 547 -11.18 19.99 38.56
CA ILE A 547 -11.09 20.46 39.97
C ILE A 547 -11.80 19.47 40.87
#